data_0f68b440d8f84d98c548cbac3c699c03
#
_entry.id   0f68b440d8f84d98c548cbac3c699c03
#
_cell.length_a   1.000
_cell.length_b   1.000
_cell.length_c   1.000
_cell.angle_alpha   90.00
_cell.angle_beta   90.00
_cell.angle_gamma   90.00
#
_symmetry.space_group_name_H-M   'P 1'
#
loop_
_entity.id
_entity.type
_entity.pdbx_description
1 polymer ?
#
loop_
_entity_poly.entity_id
_entity_poly.type
_entity_poly.pdbx_seq_one_letter_code
_entity_poly.pdbx_strand_id
1 'polypeptide(L)'
;MDQRISTTCRQTVELCEKFCREQNNQLILLAKQLGNLFTDGGHLLVVGHGPLQPVAQQLAGQFSFRLGFDRPVLPAICLGSDLVLNGQMIAAGQFEQHLVRHYRALNTQQHLLLLLNGGSTAAPLLKLRDEVIENEQAVALISGDCQADPLRSADVSICLDLATNVVPRQIELAQFVGHLLCELVEAELFGR
;
A
#
# COMPACT_ATOMS: atom_id res chain seq x y z
N MET A 1 -33.71 7.39 -4.44
CA MET A 1 -32.35 7.61 -4.94
C MET A 1 -31.55 8.56 -4.03
N ASP A 2 -32.07 9.73 -3.71
CA ASP A 2 -31.40 10.75 -2.87
C ASP A 2 -30.95 10.25 -1.50
N GLN A 3 -31.79 9.43 -0.85
CA GLN A 3 -31.43 8.85 0.45
C GLN A 3 -30.22 7.90 0.36
N ARG A 4 -30.05 7.19 -0.76
CA ARG A 4 -28.90 6.31 -0.98
C ARG A 4 -27.62 7.10 -1.18
N ILE A 5 -27.68 8.19 -1.95
CA ILE A 5 -26.55 9.11 -2.17
C ILE A 5 -26.09 9.71 -0.85
N SER A 6 -27.00 10.28 -0.07
CA SER A 6 -26.67 10.93 1.20
C SER A 6 -26.16 9.94 2.24
N THR A 7 -26.68 8.71 2.28
CA THR A 7 -26.21 7.66 3.18
C THR A 7 -24.79 7.23 2.81
N THR A 8 -24.52 7.00 1.53
CA THR A 8 -23.20 6.62 1.03
C THR A 8 -22.15 7.69 1.35
N CYS A 9 -22.46 8.96 1.07
CA CYS A 9 -21.59 10.09 1.37
C CYS A 9 -21.26 10.15 2.87
N ARG A 10 -22.27 10.05 3.73
CA ARG A 10 -22.08 10.06 5.19
C ARG A 10 -21.19 8.92 5.66
N GLN A 11 -21.42 7.69 5.18
CA GLN A 11 -20.60 6.54 5.53
C GLN A 11 -19.13 6.76 5.16
N THR A 12 -18.85 7.32 3.97
CA THR A 12 -17.46 7.59 3.57
C THR A 12 -16.81 8.64 4.47
N VAL A 13 -17.54 9.73 4.79
CA VAL A 13 -17.04 10.78 5.69
C VAL A 13 -16.76 10.22 7.08
N GLU A 14 -17.70 9.46 7.67
CA GLU A 14 -17.53 8.84 8.98
C GLU A 14 -16.31 7.90 9.04
N LEU A 15 -16.06 7.12 7.98
CA LEU A 15 -14.88 6.27 7.89
C LEU A 15 -13.58 7.07 7.80
N CYS A 16 -13.53 8.14 6.99
CA CYS A 16 -12.37 9.02 6.90
C CYS A 16 -12.07 9.68 8.26
N GLU A 17 -13.08 10.23 8.93
CA GLU A 17 -12.92 10.85 10.25
C GLU A 17 -12.45 9.83 11.31
N LYS A 18 -13.03 8.61 11.29
CA LYS A 18 -12.62 7.53 12.19
C LYS A 18 -11.16 7.15 11.94
N PHE A 19 -10.77 6.94 10.70
CA PHE A 19 -9.39 6.63 10.33
C PHE A 19 -8.42 7.71 10.82
N CYS A 20 -8.68 8.99 10.53
CA CYS A 20 -7.84 10.09 10.96
C CYS A 20 -7.70 10.16 12.49
N ARG A 21 -8.77 9.87 13.24
CA ARG A 21 -8.73 9.87 14.70
C ARG A 21 -7.95 8.69 15.28
N GLU A 22 -8.13 7.48 14.72
CA GLU A 22 -7.65 6.24 15.31
C GLU A 22 -6.28 5.80 14.77
N GLN A 23 -5.94 6.17 13.52
CA GLN A 23 -4.73 5.71 12.84
C GLN A 23 -3.66 6.81 12.65
N ASN A 24 -3.92 8.02 13.11
CA ASN A 24 -3.04 9.18 12.91
C ASN A 24 -1.57 8.87 13.28
N ASN A 25 -1.33 8.31 14.48
CA ASN A 25 0.03 8.05 14.95
C ASN A 25 0.76 7.01 14.08
N GLN A 26 0.06 5.97 13.64
CA GLN A 26 0.63 4.92 12.78
C GLN A 26 0.92 5.47 11.37
N LEU A 27 0.04 6.32 10.84
CA LEU A 27 0.23 6.94 9.54
C LEU A 27 1.44 7.90 9.56
N ILE A 28 1.58 8.74 10.60
CA ILE A 28 2.75 9.61 10.79
C ILE A 28 4.04 8.78 10.93
N LEU A 29 4.00 7.67 11.66
CA LEU A 29 5.16 6.79 11.81
C LEU A 29 5.57 6.20 10.45
N LEU A 30 4.62 5.74 9.65
CA LEU A 30 4.89 5.24 8.30
C LEU A 30 5.47 6.33 7.40
N ALA A 31 4.92 7.55 7.45
CA ALA A 31 5.43 8.68 6.67
C ALA A 31 6.90 9.01 7.03
N LYS A 32 7.24 9.01 8.30
CA LYS A 32 8.63 9.21 8.76
C LYS A 32 9.56 8.08 8.33
N GLN A 33 9.11 6.83 8.42
CA GLN A 33 9.89 5.69 7.92
C GLN A 33 10.18 5.81 6.41
N LEU A 34 9.18 6.23 5.63
CA LEU A 34 9.35 6.46 4.18
C LEU A 34 10.26 7.67 3.91
N GLY A 35 10.15 8.75 4.67
CA GLY A 35 11.04 9.90 4.57
C GLY A 35 12.51 9.51 4.78
N ASN A 36 12.80 8.76 5.83
CA ASN A 36 14.14 8.24 6.10
C ASN A 36 14.60 7.28 4.99
N LEU A 37 13.74 6.35 4.57
CA LEU A 37 14.04 5.41 3.49
C LEU A 37 14.46 6.13 2.20
N PHE A 38 13.71 7.14 1.77
CA PHE A 38 14.03 7.91 0.57
C PHE A 38 15.30 8.75 0.74
N THR A 39 15.55 9.29 1.92
CA THR A 39 16.79 10.03 2.23
C THR A 39 18.01 9.12 2.14
N ASP A 40 17.87 7.87 2.55
CA ASP A 40 18.92 6.84 2.49
C ASP A 40 19.06 6.18 1.11
N GLY A 41 18.29 6.63 0.11
CA GLY A 41 18.34 6.12 -1.26
C GLY A 41 17.56 4.82 -1.47
N GLY A 42 16.70 4.45 -0.53
CA GLY A 42 15.85 3.26 -0.62
C GLY A 42 14.62 3.46 -1.50
N HIS A 43 13.82 2.40 -1.65
CA HIS A 43 12.67 2.34 -2.55
C HIS A 43 11.40 1.92 -1.80
N LEU A 44 10.27 2.52 -2.17
CA LEU A 44 8.95 2.04 -1.77
C LEU A 44 8.45 1.00 -2.79
N LEU A 45 8.17 -0.21 -2.35
CA LEU A 45 7.49 -1.23 -3.15
C LEU A 45 6.02 -1.29 -2.72
N VAL A 46 5.11 -1.17 -3.66
CA VAL A 46 3.67 -1.17 -3.37
C VAL A 46 3.00 -2.30 -4.14
N VAL A 47 2.08 -3.00 -3.51
CA VAL A 47 1.24 -3.99 -4.18
C VAL A 47 -0.13 -4.05 -3.53
N GLY A 48 -1.17 -4.21 -4.33
CA GLY A 48 -2.56 -4.37 -3.88
C GLY A 48 -3.14 -5.71 -4.26
N HIS A 49 -4.09 -6.19 -3.47
CA HIS A 49 -4.86 -7.38 -3.79
C HIS A 49 -6.16 -7.02 -4.52
N GLY A 50 -6.39 -7.67 -5.66
CA GLY A 50 -7.63 -7.51 -6.44
C GLY A 50 -7.94 -6.05 -6.77
N PRO A 51 -9.09 -5.50 -6.32
CA PRO A 51 -9.51 -4.13 -6.63
C PRO A 51 -8.61 -3.05 -6.00
N LEU A 52 -7.72 -3.40 -5.08
CA LEU A 52 -6.76 -2.47 -4.48
C LEU A 52 -5.46 -2.35 -5.30
N GLN A 53 -5.23 -3.21 -6.32
CA GLN A 53 -4.06 -3.10 -7.18
C GLN A 53 -4.00 -1.76 -7.97
N PRO A 54 -5.10 -1.23 -8.54
CA PRO A 54 -5.08 0.09 -9.16
C PRO A 54 -4.73 1.22 -8.18
N VAL A 55 -5.16 1.12 -6.92
CA VAL A 55 -4.81 2.08 -5.86
C VAL A 55 -3.32 2.05 -5.58
N ALA A 56 -2.74 0.85 -5.45
CA ALA A 56 -1.30 0.65 -5.29
C ALA A 56 -0.50 1.25 -6.46
N GLN A 57 -0.96 1.05 -7.69
CA GLN A 57 -0.33 1.59 -8.89
C GLN A 57 -0.38 3.12 -8.92
N GLN A 58 -1.53 3.70 -8.57
CA GLN A 58 -1.69 5.16 -8.50
C GLN A 58 -0.80 5.75 -7.41
N LEU A 59 -0.74 5.13 -6.24
CA LEU A 59 0.12 5.57 -5.14
C LEU A 59 1.60 5.57 -5.55
N ALA A 60 2.09 4.49 -6.14
CA ALA A 60 3.46 4.43 -6.65
C ALA A 60 3.74 5.54 -7.68
N GLY A 61 2.78 5.83 -8.57
CA GLY A 61 2.86 6.92 -9.54
C GLY A 61 2.94 8.30 -8.90
N GLN A 62 2.19 8.54 -7.82
CA GLN A 62 2.23 9.81 -7.08
C GLN A 62 3.59 10.03 -6.40
N PHE A 63 4.19 9.01 -5.81
CA PHE A 63 5.55 9.09 -5.28
C PHE A 63 6.59 9.31 -6.38
N SER A 64 6.51 8.55 -7.48
CA SER A 64 7.46 8.63 -8.59
C SER A 64 7.37 9.92 -9.41
N PHE A 65 6.23 10.60 -9.42
CA PHE A 65 6.06 11.88 -10.10
C PHE A 65 5.88 13.02 -9.08
N ARG A 66 4.68 13.26 -8.59
CA ARG A 66 4.32 14.25 -7.56
C ARG A 66 2.85 14.10 -7.19
N LEU A 67 2.46 14.58 -6.01
CA LEU A 67 1.06 14.74 -5.66
C LEU A 67 0.61 16.20 -5.81
N GLY A 68 1.18 17.12 -5.06
CA GLY A 68 0.71 18.49 -4.96
C GLY A 68 1.60 19.55 -5.63
N PHE A 69 2.92 19.42 -5.55
CA PHE A 69 3.87 20.41 -6.05
C PHE A 69 5.06 19.74 -6.76
N ASP A 70 5.81 20.53 -7.51
CA ASP A 70 6.98 20.02 -8.23
C ASP A 70 8.13 19.73 -7.27
N ARG A 71 8.66 18.51 -7.31
CA ARG A 71 9.70 18.00 -6.41
C ARG A 71 10.54 16.90 -7.06
N PRO A 72 11.70 16.57 -6.48
CA PRO A 72 12.46 15.39 -6.90
C PRO A 72 11.66 14.10 -6.82
N VAL A 73 12.01 13.13 -7.66
CA VAL A 73 11.42 11.79 -7.67
C VAL A 73 11.63 11.11 -6.33
N LEU A 74 10.59 10.50 -5.79
CA LEU A 74 10.66 9.57 -4.66
C LEU A 74 10.50 8.15 -5.22
N PRO A 75 11.54 7.29 -5.13
CA PRO A 75 11.54 5.99 -5.81
C PRO A 75 10.44 5.06 -5.29
N ALA A 76 9.41 4.84 -6.09
CA ALA A 76 8.31 3.93 -5.76
C ALA A 76 7.93 3.06 -6.96
N ILE A 77 7.73 1.77 -6.72
CA ILE A 77 7.47 0.77 -7.75
C ILE A 77 6.23 -0.04 -7.36
N CYS A 78 5.26 -0.15 -8.26
CA CYS A 78 4.12 -1.04 -8.07
C CYS A 78 4.43 -2.42 -8.61
N LEU A 79 4.49 -3.42 -7.72
CA LEU A 79 4.63 -4.83 -8.09
C LEU A 79 3.33 -5.37 -8.71
N GLY A 80 3.45 -6.37 -9.57
CA GLY A 80 2.30 -7.02 -10.21
C GLY A 80 1.69 -6.22 -11.37
N SER A 81 2.29 -5.11 -11.79
CA SER A 81 1.82 -4.30 -12.94
C SER A 81 2.36 -4.78 -14.28
N ASP A 82 3.31 -5.70 -14.31
CA ASP A 82 3.88 -6.27 -15.53
C ASP A 82 2.93 -7.34 -16.12
N LEU A 83 2.16 -6.93 -17.12
CA LEU A 83 1.17 -7.80 -17.77
C LEU A 83 1.80 -8.96 -18.54
N VAL A 84 3.02 -8.77 -19.08
CA VAL A 84 3.73 -9.83 -19.83
C VAL A 84 4.23 -10.89 -18.87
N LEU A 85 4.90 -10.50 -17.80
CA LEU A 85 5.33 -11.41 -16.75
C LEU A 85 4.15 -12.19 -16.16
N ASN A 86 3.08 -11.48 -15.80
CA ASN A 86 1.88 -12.10 -15.24
C ASN A 86 1.27 -13.12 -16.21
N GLY A 87 1.14 -12.79 -17.50
CA GLY A 87 0.63 -13.69 -18.53
C GLY A 87 1.48 -14.95 -18.70
N GLN A 88 2.82 -14.79 -18.72
CA GLN A 88 3.75 -15.93 -18.78
C GLN A 88 3.66 -16.82 -17.55
N MET A 89 3.57 -16.24 -16.35
CA MET A 89 3.46 -16.98 -15.10
C MET A 89 2.13 -17.73 -14.99
N ILE A 90 1.03 -17.15 -15.48
CA ILE A 90 -0.27 -17.83 -15.58
C ILE A 90 -0.15 -19.02 -16.54
N ALA A 91 0.39 -18.84 -17.73
CA ALA A 91 0.55 -19.88 -18.73
C ALA A 91 1.43 -21.05 -18.24
N ALA A 92 2.42 -20.74 -17.39
CA ALA A 92 3.31 -21.72 -16.78
C ALA A 92 2.71 -22.41 -15.53
N GLY A 93 1.51 -22.03 -15.07
CA GLY A 93 0.93 -22.53 -13.80
C GLY A 93 1.66 -22.06 -12.55
N GLN A 94 2.42 -20.97 -12.63
CA GLN A 94 3.29 -20.45 -11.56
C GLN A 94 2.84 -19.07 -11.03
N PHE A 95 1.59 -18.71 -11.24
CA PHE A 95 1.07 -17.38 -10.90
C PHE A 95 1.24 -17.01 -9.42
N GLU A 96 1.19 -17.97 -8.51
CA GLU A 96 1.41 -17.70 -7.08
C GLU A 96 2.81 -17.12 -6.76
N GLN A 97 3.77 -17.27 -7.65
CA GLN A 97 5.15 -16.79 -7.46
C GLN A 97 5.46 -15.51 -8.25
N HIS A 98 4.47 -14.94 -8.99
CA HIS A 98 4.74 -13.82 -9.89
C HIS A 98 5.26 -12.57 -9.16
N LEU A 99 4.74 -12.26 -7.97
CA LEU A 99 5.20 -11.13 -7.16
C LEU A 99 6.61 -11.34 -6.62
N VAL A 100 6.91 -12.51 -6.10
CA VAL A 100 8.26 -12.87 -5.63
C VAL A 100 9.27 -12.82 -6.76
N ARG A 101 8.90 -13.30 -7.96
CA ARG A 101 9.77 -13.24 -9.12
C ARG A 101 10.04 -11.80 -9.57
N HIS A 102 9.01 -10.95 -9.58
CA HIS A 102 9.16 -9.52 -9.88
C HIS A 102 10.04 -8.84 -8.83
N TYR A 103 9.80 -9.09 -7.56
CA TYR A 103 10.58 -8.58 -6.44
C TYR A 103 12.07 -8.92 -6.56
N ARG A 104 12.39 -10.20 -6.77
CA ARG A 104 13.79 -10.65 -6.95
C ARG A 104 14.48 -10.02 -8.17
N ALA A 105 13.72 -9.71 -9.24
CA ALA A 105 14.27 -9.07 -10.43
C ALA A 105 14.66 -7.59 -10.21
N LEU A 106 14.06 -6.91 -9.24
CA LEU A 106 14.40 -5.52 -8.92
C LEU A 106 15.75 -5.38 -8.21
N ASN A 107 16.18 -6.40 -7.47
CA ASN A 107 17.46 -6.44 -6.75
C ASN A 107 17.76 -5.15 -5.94
N THR A 108 16.73 -4.59 -5.29
CA THR A 108 16.85 -3.36 -4.50
C THR A 108 17.48 -3.68 -3.15
N GLN A 109 18.52 -2.91 -2.74
CA GLN A 109 19.24 -3.17 -1.49
C GLN A 109 18.43 -2.76 -0.25
N GLN A 110 17.73 -1.62 -0.29
CA GLN A 110 16.93 -1.12 0.83
C GLN A 110 15.53 -0.73 0.34
N HIS A 111 14.51 -1.26 0.98
CA HIS A 111 13.14 -0.96 0.60
C HIS A 111 12.15 -1.20 1.74
N LEU A 112 10.96 -0.61 1.59
CA LEU A 112 9.79 -0.91 2.40
C LEU A 112 8.71 -1.46 1.47
N LEU A 113 8.13 -2.60 1.82
CA LEU A 113 6.97 -3.16 1.12
C LEU A 113 5.68 -2.67 1.77
N LEU A 114 4.84 -1.98 1.00
CA LEU A 114 3.49 -1.57 1.40
C LEU A 114 2.46 -2.47 0.71
N LEU A 115 1.77 -3.26 1.51
CA LEU A 115 0.69 -4.16 1.08
C LEU A 115 -0.67 -3.47 1.24
N LEU A 116 -1.54 -3.57 0.24
CA LEU A 116 -2.94 -3.14 0.31
C LEU A 116 -3.83 -4.38 0.18
N ASN A 117 -4.55 -4.74 1.25
CA ASN A 117 -5.42 -5.92 1.27
C ASN A 117 -6.81 -5.61 1.84
N GLY A 118 -7.83 -6.23 1.27
CA GLY A 118 -9.22 -6.12 1.74
C GLY A 118 -9.62 -7.17 2.78
N GLY A 119 -8.65 -7.87 3.40
CA GLY A 119 -8.90 -8.93 4.38
C GLY A 119 -9.07 -10.32 3.77
N SER A 120 -8.81 -10.49 2.46
CA SER A 120 -8.87 -11.80 1.81
C SER A 120 -7.51 -12.48 1.77
N THR A 121 -7.51 -13.82 1.77
CA THR A 121 -6.28 -14.61 1.62
C THR A 121 -5.79 -14.55 0.18
N ALA A 122 -4.55 -14.12 -0.01
CA ALA A 122 -3.89 -14.04 -1.31
C ALA A 122 -2.51 -14.71 -1.25
N ALA A 123 -2.41 -15.93 -1.74
CA ALA A 123 -1.17 -16.70 -1.71
C ALA A 123 0.04 -15.94 -2.29
N PRO A 124 -0.07 -15.21 -3.42
CA PRO A 124 1.05 -14.42 -3.94
C PRO A 124 1.54 -13.34 -2.96
N LEU A 125 0.63 -12.67 -2.24
CA LEU A 125 0.99 -11.62 -1.27
C LEU A 125 1.62 -12.22 0.00
N LEU A 126 1.13 -13.37 0.46
CA LEU A 126 1.73 -14.09 1.58
C LEU A 126 3.18 -14.48 1.26
N LYS A 127 3.42 -15.08 0.10
CA LYS A 127 4.77 -15.46 -0.33
C LYS A 127 5.70 -14.25 -0.49
N LEU A 128 5.18 -13.13 -1.03
CA LEU A 128 5.96 -11.91 -1.14
C LEU A 128 6.31 -11.32 0.22
N ARG A 129 5.34 -11.22 1.13
CA ARG A 129 5.56 -10.74 2.51
C ARG A 129 6.66 -11.54 3.19
N ASP A 130 6.54 -12.86 3.15
CA ASP A 130 7.49 -13.77 3.82
C ASP A 130 8.90 -13.62 3.23
N GLU A 131 9.03 -13.58 1.90
CA GLU A 131 10.30 -13.32 1.20
C GLU A 131 10.94 -11.98 1.61
N VAL A 132 10.14 -10.91 1.73
CA VAL A 132 10.64 -9.58 2.12
C VAL A 132 11.10 -9.56 3.58
N ILE A 133 10.38 -10.23 4.47
CA ILE A 133 10.74 -10.39 5.88
C ILE A 133 12.01 -11.22 6.02
N GLU A 134 12.15 -12.33 5.28
CA GLU A 134 13.36 -13.17 5.26
C GLU A 134 14.60 -12.40 4.79
N ASN A 135 14.41 -11.37 3.94
CA ASN A 135 15.47 -10.45 3.52
C ASN A 135 15.67 -9.25 4.48
N GLU A 136 15.12 -9.32 5.70
CA GLU A 136 15.26 -8.30 6.76
C GLU A 136 14.76 -6.90 6.32
N GLN A 137 13.79 -6.84 5.41
CA GLN A 137 13.21 -5.59 4.94
C GLN A 137 11.87 -5.29 5.61
N ALA A 138 11.54 -4.00 5.72
CA ALA A 138 10.33 -3.55 6.39
C ALA A 138 9.07 -3.85 5.58
N VAL A 139 8.01 -4.28 6.27
CA VAL A 139 6.68 -4.48 5.69
C VAL A 139 5.65 -3.66 6.45
N ALA A 140 4.82 -2.94 5.71
CA ALA A 140 3.63 -2.24 6.21
C ALA A 140 2.38 -2.74 5.47
N LEU A 141 1.23 -2.65 6.12
CA LEU A 141 -0.06 -3.12 5.60
C LEU A 141 -1.13 -2.04 5.74
N ILE A 142 -1.90 -1.83 4.69
CA ILE A 142 -3.20 -1.14 4.72
C ILE A 142 -4.26 -2.21 4.53
N SER A 143 -5.13 -2.39 5.52
CA SER A 143 -6.12 -3.47 5.53
C SER A 143 -7.53 -2.99 5.82
N GLY A 144 -8.52 -3.70 5.30
CA GLY A 144 -9.92 -3.52 5.66
C GLY A 144 -10.22 -3.81 7.14
N ASP A 145 -9.50 -4.78 7.72
CA ASP A 145 -9.54 -5.17 9.13
C ASP A 145 -8.18 -5.77 9.51
N CYS A 146 -7.34 -4.98 10.17
CA CYS A 146 -6.00 -5.39 10.58
C CYS A 146 -5.97 -6.58 11.56
N GLN A 147 -7.02 -6.80 12.32
CA GLN A 147 -7.06 -7.91 13.30
C GLN A 147 -7.29 -9.26 12.65
N ALA A 148 -8.09 -9.27 11.57
CA ALA A 148 -8.47 -10.48 10.87
C ALA A 148 -7.67 -10.72 9.58
N ASP A 149 -6.79 -9.80 9.16
CA ASP A 149 -6.07 -9.88 7.90
C ASP A 149 -5.02 -11.01 7.90
N PRO A 150 -5.07 -11.95 6.95
CA PRO A 150 -4.08 -13.03 6.85
C PRO A 150 -2.64 -12.58 6.61
N LEU A 151 -2.45 -11.35 6.08
CA LEU A 151 -1.12 -10.77 5.88
C LEU A 151 -0.52 -10.20 7.18
N ARG A 152 -1.31 -10.05 8.23
CA ARG A 152 -0.83 -9.58 9.54
C ARG A 152 0.07 -10.64 10.18
N SER A 153 1.28 -10.25 10.57
CA SER A 153 2.22 -11.04 11.38
C SER A 153 2.90 -10.12 12.39
N ALA A 154 3.68 -10.69 13.30
CA ALA A 154 4.48 -9.91 14.25
C ALA A 154 5.53 -9.04 13.57
N ASP A 155 6.00 -9.45 12.39
CA ASP A 155 7.06 -8.77 11.63
C ASP A 155 6.51 -7.67 10.71
N VAL A 156 5.17 -7.54 10.58
CA VAL A 156 4.55 -6.39 9.90
C VAL A 156 4.59 -5.19 10.87
N SER A 157 5.49 -4.26 10.62
CA SER A 157 5.81 -3.16 11.53
C SER A 157 4.64 -2.21 11.76
N ILE A 158 3.88 -1.91 10.71
CA ILE A 158 2.73 -0.99 10.75
C ILE A 158 1.55 -1.63 10.04
N CYS A 159 0.35 -1.56 10.67
CA CYS A 159 -0.91 -1.90 10.03
C CYS A 159 -1.90 -0.75 10.17
N LEU A 160 -2.31 -0.17 9.05
CA LEU A 160 -3.32 0.89 8.97
C LEU A 160 -4.68 0.25 8.71
N ASP A 161 -5.56 0.34 9.70
CA ASP A 161 -6.89 -0.27 9.68
C ASP A 161 -7.91 0.67 9.04
N LEU A 162 -8.49 0.27 7.91
CA LEU A 162 -9.58 0.98 7.25
C LEU A 162 -10.93 0.78 7.95
N ALA A 163 -11.01 -0.17 8.86
CA ALA A 163 -12.19 -0.50 9.67
C ALA A 163 -13.47 -0.72 8.85
N THR A 164 -13.34 -1.35 7.67
CA THR A 164 -14.46 -1.65 6.78
C THR A 164 -14.22 -2.89 5.92
N ASN A 165 -15.26 -3.75 5.80
CA ASN A 165 -15.25 -4.92 4.92
C ASN A 165 -16.02 -4.66 3.61
N VAL A 166 -16.46 -3.42 3.37
CA VAL A 166 -17.19 -3.02 2.16
C VAL A 166 -16.20 -2.61 1.08
N VAL A 167 -16.01 -3.44 0.06
CA VAL A 167 -14.99 -3.27 -0.99
C VAL A 167 -14.95 -1.85 -1.59
N PRO A 168 -16.06 -1.21 -2.04
CA PRO A 168 -16.02 0.17 -2.51
C PRO A 168 -15.47 1.15 -1.47
N ARG A 169 -15.81 0.97 -0.19
CA ARG A 169 -15.30 1.82 0.90
C ARG A 169 -13.81 1.58 1.15
N GLN A 170 -13.34 0.32 1.03
CA GLN A 170 -11.91 0.00 1.11
C GLN A 170 -11.10 0.73 0.02
N ILE A 171 -11.60 0.72 -1.23
CA ILE A 171 -10.93 1.39 -2.36
C ILE A 171 -10.86 2.91 -2.12
N GLU A 172 -11.99 3.53 -1.79
CA GLU A 172 -12.07 4.97 -1.53
C GLU A 172 -11.17 5.39 -0.38
N LEU A 173 -11.21 4.65 0.72
CA LEU A 173 -10.43 4.96 1.91
C LEU A 173 -8.94 4.67 1.70
N ALA A 174 -8.57 3.58 1.04
CA ALA A 174 -7.18 3.29 0.72
C ALA A 174 -6.58 4.38 -0.20
N GLN A 175 -7.36 4.90 -1.14
CA GLN A 175 -6.96 6.04 -1.98
C GLN A 175 -6.75 7.32 -1.14
N PHE A 176 -7.67 7.64 -0.25
CA PHE A 176 -7.57 8.77 0.68
C PHE A 176 -6.33 8.64 1.58
N VAL A 177 -6.10 7.47 2.18
CA VAL A 177 -4.92 7.17 3.02
C VAL A 177 -3.64 7.28 2.22
N GLY A 178 -3.63 6.81 0.96
CA GLY A 178 -2.49 6.94 0.06
C GLY A 178 -2.13 8.40 -0.23
N HIS A 179 -3.13 9.27 -0.46
CA HIS A 179 -2.92 10.71 -0.62
C HIS A 179 -2.33 11.33 0.64
N LEU A 180 -2.93 11.08 1.81
CA LEU A 180 -2.43 11.58 3.09
C LEU A 180 -0.99 11.13 3.35
N LEU A 181 -0.67 9.86 3.06
CA LEU A 181 0.69 9.35 3.22
C LEU A 181 1.68 10.09 2.32
N CYS A 182 1.32 10.35 1.07
CA CYS A 182 2.16 11.11 0.14
C CYS A 182 2.35 12.56 0.63
N GLU A 183 1.28 13.24 1.06
CA GLU A 183 1.33 14.60 1.63
C GLU A 183 2.23 14.66 2.86
N LEU A 184 2.11 13.71 3.78
CA LEU A 184 2.93 13.65 4.99
C LEU A 184 4.41 13.41 4.69
N VAL A 185 4.72 12.54 3.72
CA VAL A 185 6.10 12.31 3.27
C VAL A 185 6.66 13.55 2.57
N GLU A 186 5.86 14.22 1.74
CA GLU A 186 6.25 15.49 1.11
C GLU A 186 6.49 16.59 2.17
N ALA A 187 5.67 16.67 3.20
CA ALA A 187 5.86 17.59 4.32
C ALA A 187 7.16 17.30 5.12
N GLU A 188 7.42 16.01 5.39
CA GLU A 188 8.63 15.58 6.12
C GLU A 188 9.91 15.91 5.35
N LEU A 189 9.93 15.66 4.04
CA LEU A 189 11.13 15.82 3.21
C LEU A 189 11.35 17.25 2.72
N PHE A 190 10.28 18.01 2.48
CA PHE A 190 10.36 19.30 1.79
C PHE A 190 9.80 20.47 2.62
N GLY A 191 9.24 20.20 3.82
CA GLY A 191 8.72 21.21 4.73
C GLY A 191 7.46 21.96 4.23
N ARG A 192 6.61 21.29 3.44
CA ARG A 192 5.41 21.89 2.82
C ARG A 192 4.16 21.06 3.09
#